data_ae7924d75b3f97a71918f47bd4a131bd
#
_entry.id   ae7924d75b3f97a71918f47bd4a131bd
#
_cell.length_a   1.000
_cell.length_b   1.000
_cell.length_c   1.000
_cell.angle_alpha   90.00
_cell.angle_beta   90.00
_cell.angle_gamma   90.00
#
_symmetry.space_group_name_H-M   'P 1'
#
loop_
_entity.id
_entity.type
_entity.pdbx_description
1 polymer ?
#
loop_
_entity_poly.entity_id
_entity_poly.type
_entity_poly.pdbx_seq_one_letter_code
_entity_poly.pdbx_strand_id
1 'polypeptide(L)'
;GADLIYRPAAGTEIRAEFAGSSGEAKTAATSSSGATAWLVEAEHHDDKFDILAYVREQQAGFGVGQINRSEIGTRKFGVDGRLRLTEKLSASFLAYQEEFLGDDARRRAAISELEYRDGNTTLRAGLTHANDKLADGTTNISTLVKLGASQRLLDGKLELSGQTEFALSDQDESVDFPARHNVSARYAVRSDVALVAGYEIAKGENIDARTARLGFDVAPWAGGRILASANQQQITEFGPRTFAAYGLAQSFRISEKWSTDLTLDGNKTLGGFSRADVVNPLQPVASGGFLGSDGTLTEDFTAITAGAT
;
A
#
# COMPACT_ATOMS: atom_id res chain seq x y z
N GLY A 1 -13.62 -7.55 -25.01
CA GLY A 1 -12.36 -6.85 -24.77
C GLY A 1 -11.35 -7.15 -25.85
N ALA A 2 -10.31 -6.37 -25.88
CA ALA A 2 -9.16 -6.53 -26.75
C ALA A 2 -7.91 -6.11 -25.97
N ASP A 3 -6.81 -6.82 -26.23
CA ASP A 3 -5.51 -6.53 -25.65
C ASP A 3 -4.42 -6.51 -26.72
N LEU A 4 -3.40 -5.74 -26.49
CA LEU A 4 -2.21 -5.61 -27.32
C LEU A 4 -0.97 -5.60 -26.42
N ILE A 5 0.01 -6.45 -26.75
CA ILE A 5 1.33 -6.42 -26.14
C ILE A 5 2.35 -6.22 -27.25
N TYR A 6 3.18 -5.21 -27.12
CA TYR A 6 4.26 -4.88 -28.05
C TYR A 6 5.60 -4.78 -27.32
N ARG A 7 6.60 -5.50 -27.79
CA ARG A 7 7.96 -5.53 -27.21
C ARG A 7 8.96 -4.96 -28.19
N PRO A 8 9.19 -3.64 -28.15
CA PRO A 8 10.11 -2.97 -29.09
C PRO A 8 11.58 -3.31 -28.87
N ALA A 9 11.97 -3.67 -27.65
CA ALA A 9 13.34 -4.02 -27.29
C ALA A 9 13.36 -4.99 -26.11
N ALA A 10 14.52 -5.60 -25.85
CA ALA A 10 14.72 -6.40 -24.64
C ALA A 10 14.46 -5.54 -23.40
N GLY A 11 13.69 -6.09 -22.46
CA GLY A 11 13.30 -5.38 -21.23
C GLY A 11 12.25 -4.28 -21.40
N THR A 12 11.73 -4.03 -22.61
CA THR A 12 10.69 -3.01 -22.85
C THR A 12 9.42 -3.65 -23.33
N GLU A 13 8.31 -3.38 -22.66
CA GLU A 13 6.97 -3.84 -23.04
C GLU A 13 5.99 -2.67 -23.03
N ILE A 14 5.13 -2.62 -24.02
CA ILE A 14 3.99 -1.72 -24.07
C ILE A 14 2.74 -2.59 -24.11
N ARG A 15 1.83 -2.35 -23.19
CA ARG A 15 0.55 -3.04 -23.09
C ARG A 15 -0.59 -2.05 -23.28
N ALA A 16 -1.59 -2.44 -24.02
CA ALA A 16 -2.84 -1.73 -24.12
C ALA A 16 -4.00 -2.72 -23.99
N GLU A 17 -4.96 -2.40 -23.16
CA GLU A 17 -6.17 -3.21 -22.95
C GLU A 17 -7.40 -2.31 -23.04
N PHE A 18 -8.45 -2.88 -23.61
CA PHE A 18 -9.78 -2.28 -23.64
C PHE A 18 -10.83 -3.36 -23.35
N ALA A 19 -11.74 -3.05 -22.43
CA ALA A 19 -12.84 -3.94 -22.09
C ALA A 19 -14.16 -3.17 -21.96
N GLY A 20 -15.24 -3.79 -22.39
CA GLY A 20 -16.60 -3.31 -22.17
C GLY A 20 -17.38 -4.32 -21.36
N SER A 21 -18.21 -3.84 -20.45
CA SER A 21 -19.19 -4.65 -19.71
C SER A 21 -20.59 -4.14 -19.95
N SER A 22 -21.57 -5.03 -20.00
CA SER A 22 -22.99 -4.70 -20.06
C SER A 22 -23.71 -5.47 -18.95
N GLY A 23 -24.57 -4.81 -18.19
CA GLY A 23 -25.32 -5.41 -17.09
C GLY A 23 -26.21 -4.37 -16.41
N GLU A 24 -27.18 -4.82 -15.65
CA GLU A 24 -27.97 -3.94 -14.81
C GLU A 24 -27.16 -3.51 -13.60
N ALA A 25 -26.82 -2.22 -13.52
CA ALA A 25 -26.23 -1.64 -12.31
C ALA A 25 -27.28 -1.64 -11.19
N LYS A 26 -27.04 -2.40 -10.14
CA LYS A 26 -27.93 -2.46 -8.97
C LYS A 26 -27.81 -1.27 -8.02
N THR A 27 -27.11 -0.21 -8.39
CA THR A 27 -26.99 0.99 -7.59
C THR A 27 -27.74 2.15 -8.24
N ALA A 28 -28.57 2.82 -7.45
CA ALA A 28 -29.48 3.88 -7.89
C ALA A 28 -28.84 5.13 -8.53
N ALA A 29 -27.54 5.16 -8.72
CA ALA A 29 -26.80 6.31 -9.23
C ALA A 29 -26.35 6.19 -10.70
N THR A 30 -26.44 5.02 -11.33
CA THR A 30 -25.95 4.84 -12.72
C THR A 30 -26.91 3.99 -13.52
N SER A 31 -27.71 4.64 -14.36
CA SER A 31 -28.60 4.01 -15.35
C SER A 31 -27.90 3.75 -16.70
N SER A 32 -26.59 3.52 -16.72
CA SER A 32 -25.88 3.24 -17.98
C SER A 32 -25.92 1.75 -18.31
N SER A 33 -26.47 1.41 -19.46
CA SER A 33 -26.55 0.05 -19.99
C SER A 33 -25.21 -0.55 -20.44
N GLY A 34 -24.11 0.07 -20.14
CA GLY A 34 -22.77 -0.41 -20.43
C GLY A 34 -21.70 0.53 -19.87
N ALA A 35 -20.56 -0.04 -19.47
CA ALA A 35 -19.41 0.69 -19.00
C ALA A 35 -18.12 0.11 -19.59
N THR A 36 -17.10 0.95 -19.69
CA THR A 36 -15.81 0.58 -20.27
C THR A 36 -14.67 0.75 -19.27
N ALA A 37 -13.63 -0.04 -19.47
CA ALA A 37 -12.34 0.15 -18.88
C ALA A 37 -11.25 0.05 -19.94
N TRP A 38 -10.18 0.82 -19.78
CA TRP A 38 -9.02 0.73 -20.64
C TRP A 38 -7.76 1.09 -19.87
N LEU A 39 -6.64 0.54 -20.31
CA LEU A 39 -5.32 0.90 -19.82
C LEU A 39 -4.32 0.94 -20.98
N VAL A 40 -3.30 1.77 -20.82
CA VAL A 40 -2.07 1.75 -21.60
C VAL A 40 -0.91 1.85 -20.63
N GLU A 41 0.01 0.90 -20.72
CA GLU A 41 1.20 0.83 -19.87
C GLU A 41 2.44 0.71 -20.75
N ALA A 42 3.51 1.34 -20.31
CA ALA A 42 4.85 1.17 -20.89
C ALA A 42 5.82 0.87 -19.76
N GLU A 43 6.45 -0.29 -19.84
CA GLU A 43 7.40 -0.78 -18.86
C GLU A 43 8.77 -0.95 -19.50
N HIS A 44 9.79 -0.57 -18.76
CA HIS A 44 11.18 -0.90 -19.09
C HIS A 44 11.87 -1.44 -17.85
N HIS A 45 12.54 -2.57 -18.01
CA HIS A 45 13.29 -3.24 -16.96
C HIS A 45 14.68 -3.62 -17.46
N ASP A 46 15.70 -3.15 -16.76
CA ASP A 46 17.09 -3.61 -16.89
C ASP A 46 17.78 -3.69 -15.51
N ASP A 47 19.06 -4.02 -15.48
CA ASP A 47 19.83 -4.18 -14.24
C ASP A 47 19.96 -2.89 -13.40
N LYS A 48 19.75 -1.72 -13.99
CA LYS A 48 19.96 -0.42 -13.36
C LYS A 48 18.68 0.38 -13.24
N PHE A 49 17.76 0.15 -14.15
CA PHE A 49 16.61 1.01 -14.34
C PHE A 49 15.34 0.17 -14.50
N ASP A 50 14.36 0.48 -13.72
CA ASP A 50 13.04 -0.14 -13.72
C ASP A 50 12.01 1.00 -13.70
N ILE A 51 11.18 1.10 -14.74
CA ILE A 51 10.20 2.17 -14.88
C ILE A 51 8.92 1.64 -15.48
N LEU A 52 7.80 2.07 -14.90
CA LEU A 52 6.45 1.86 -15.41
C LEU A 52 5.78 3.23 -15.59
N ALA A 53 5.32 3.53 -16.80
CA ALA A 53 4.43 4.64 -17.07
C ALA A 53 3.06 4.10 -17.47
N TYR A 54 1.99 4.66 -16.94
CA TYR A 54 0.65 4.14 -17.18
C TYR A 54 -0.39 5.25 -17.28
N VAL A 55 -1.44 4.95 -18.03
CA VAL A 55 -2.71 5.65 -18.00
C VAL A 55 -3.83 4.62 -18.05
N ARG A 56 -4.81 4.74 -17.15
CA ARG A 56 -5.93 3.82 -17.06
C ARG A 56 -7.20 4.54 -16.63
N GLU A 57 -8.32 4.04 -17.10
CA GLU A 57 -9.64 4.52 -16.73
C GLU A 57 -10.58 3.35 -16.56
N GLN A 58 -11.37 3.41 -15.52
CA GLN A 58 -12.44 2.45 -15.27
C GLN A 58 -13.70 3.21 -14.93
N GLN A 59 -14.70 3.13 -15.79
CA GLN A 59 -15.98 3.81 -15.57
C GLN A 59 -16.74 3.20 -14.40
N ALA A 60 -17.52 4.04 -13.72
CA ALA A 60 -18.47 3.57 -12.71
C ALA A 60 -19.47 2.59 -13.35
N GLY A 61 -19.61 1.42 -12.76
CA GLY A 61 -20.45 0.36 -13.32
C GLY A 61 -19.73 -0.64 -14.22
N PHE A 62 -18.43 -0.46 -14.50
CA PHE A 62 -17.65 -1.46 -15.18
C PHE A 62 -17.41 -2.69 -14.28
N GLY A 63 -17.60 -3.87 -14.85
CA GLY A 63 -17.26 -5.14 -14.22
C GLY A 63 -18.35 -5.75 -13.36
N VAL A 64 -18.22 -7.03 -13.13
CA VAL A 64 -19.14 -7.84 -12.33
C VAL A 64 -18.34 -8.49 -11.19
N GLY A 65 -18.31 -7.81 -10.06
CA GLY A 65 -18.04 -8.47 -8.77
C GLY A 65 -16.61 -8.88 -8.43
N GLN A 66 -15.63 -8.78 -9.33
CA GLN A 66 -14.28 -9.33 -9.11
C GLN A 66 -13.16 -8.29 -9.20
N ILE A 67 -13.47 -7.06 -9.50
CA ILE A 67 -12.44 -6.07 -9.84
C ILE A 67 -12.16 -5.22 -8.63
N ASN A 68 -10.94 -4.75 -8.55
CA ASN A 68 -10.49 -3.79 -7.56
C ASN A 68 -11.50 -2.63 -7.48
N ARG A 69 -12.40 -2.69 -6.52
CA ARG A 69 -13.47 -1.70 -6.32
C ARG A 69 -12.90 -0.30 -6.10
N SER A 70 -11.68 -0.25 -5.74
CA SER A 70 -10.96 0.96 -5.42
C SER A 70 -10.66 1.84 -6.65
N GLU A 71 -10.70 1.29 -7.86
CA GLU A 71 -10.45 2.03 -9.10
C GLU A 71 -11.71 2.27 -9.94
N ILE A 72 -12.87 1.83 -9.47
CA ILE A 72 -14.14 2.03 -10.17
C ILE A 72 -14.50 3.52 -10.18
N GLY A 73 -14.79 4.04 -11.36
CA GLY A 73 -15.14 5.44 -11.54
C GLY A 73 -13.94 6.38 -11.49
N THR A 74 -12.73 5.88 -11.77
CA THR A 74 -11.52 6.69 -11.75
C THR A 74 -10.78 6.68 -13.09
N ARG A 75 -10.03 7.76 -13.30
CA ARG A 75 -8.96 7.85 -14.29
C ARG A 75 -7.65 8.10 -13.55
N LYS A 76 -6.64 7.31 -13.83
CA LYS A 76 -5.34 7.42 -13.19
C LYS A 76 -4.23 7.39 -14.23
N PHE A 77 -3.27 8.29 -14.12
CA PHE A 77 -2.04 8.27 -14.90
C PHE A 77 -0.86 8.57 -14.01
N GLY A 78 0.25 7.95 -14.30
CA GLY A 78 1.42 8.10 -13.47
C GLY A 78 2.65 7.44 -14.03
N VAL A 79 3.71 7.59 -13.27
CA VAL A 79 5.00 6.96 -13.49
C VAL A 79 5.53 6.45 -12.16
N ASP A 80 6.04 5.24 -12.17
CA ASP A 80 6.72 4.59 -11.06
C ASP A 80 8.08 4.13 -11.55
N GLY A 81 9.12 4.25 -10.73
CA GLY A 81 10.42 3.81 -11.15
C GLY A 81 11.42 3.63 -10.02
N ARG A 82 12.41 2.82 -10.31
CA ARG A 82 13.55 2.56 -9.47
C ARG A 82 14.84 2.65 -10.28
N LEU A 83 15.85 3.28 -9.70
CA LEU A 83 17.15 3.49 -10.29
C LEU A 83 18.25 2.99 -9.36
N ARG A 84 19.09 2.10 -9.80
CA ARG A 84 20.31 1.70 -9.09
C ARG A 84 21.43 2.66 -9.45
N LEU A 85 21.71 3.63 -8.60
CA LEU A 85 22.77 4.63 -8.82
C LEU A 85 24.17 4.04 -8.61
N THR A 86 24.30 3.20 -7.59
CA THR A 86 25.51 2.42 -7.30
C THR A 86 25.12 1.06 -6.70
N GLU A 87 26.10 0.21 -6.39
CA GLU A 87 25.83 -1.06 -5.68
C GLU A 87 25.16 -0.88 -4.31
N LYS A 88 25.37 0.29 -3.67
CA LYS A 88 24.86 0.60 -2.34
C LYS A 88 23.76 1.66 -2.32
N LEU A 89 23.58 2.39 -3.41
CA LEU A 89 22.63 3.52 -3.46
C LEU A 89 21.61 3.29 -4.57
N SER A 90 20.33 3.36 -4.20
CA SER A 90 19.22 3.34 -5.14
C SER A 90 18.29 4.52 -4.90
N ALA A 91 17.59 4.94 -5.94
CA ALA A 91 16.53 5.91 -5.91
C ALA A 91 15.23 5.25 -6.37
N SER A 92 14.12 5.62 -5.76
CA SER A 92 12.78 5.29 -6.25
C SER A 92 11.93 6.54 -6.35
N PHE A 93 10.98 6.55 -7.25
CA PHE A 93 10.04 7.64 -7.43
C PHE A 93 8.70 7.08 -7.89
N LEU A 94 7.64 7.75 -7.45
CA LEU A 94 6.27 7.54 -7.86
C LEU A 94 5.63 8.91 -8.04
N ALA A 95 5.03 9.17 -9.19
CA ALA A 95 4.22 10.36 -9.39
C ALA A 95 2.94 9.98 -10.15
N TYR A 96 1.79 10.41 -9.64
CA TYR A 96 0.53 10.11 -10.29
C TYR A 96 -0.51 11.20 -10.07
N GLN A 97 -1.49 11.23 -10.96
CA GLN A 97 -2.76 11.92 -10.79
C GLN A 97 -3.90 10.90 -10.91
N GLU A 98 -4.84 10.99 -10.00
CA GLU A 98 -6.08 10.22 -9.96
C GLU A 98 -7.26 11.17 -9.94
N GLU A 99 -8.23 10.94 -10.80
CA GLU A 99 -9.44 11.74 -10.97
C GLU A 99 -10.66 10.85 -10.78
N PHE A 100 -11.64 11.32 -10.01
CA PHE A 100 -12.92 10.67 -9.90
C PHE A 100 -13.84 11.17 -11.02
N LEU A 101 -14.35 10.24 -11.82
CA LEU A 101 -15.17 10.56 -12.99
C LEU A 101 -16.60 11.01 -12.64
N GLY A 102 -17.04 10.77 -11.42
CA GLY A 102 -18.39 11.08 -10.93
C GLY A 102 -18.50 12.40 -10.18
N ASP A 103 -17.38 12.98 -9.80
CA ASP A 103 -17.29 14.26 -9.09
C ASP A 103 -16.00 14.99 -9.45
N ASP A 104 -15.78 16.16 -8.87
CA ASP A 104 -14.59 16.96 -9.12
C ASP A 104 -13.39 16.59 -8.22
N ALA A 105 -13.45 15.46 -7.52
CA ALA A 105 -12.37 15.03 -6.65
C ALA A 105 -11.15 14.57 -7.46
N ARG A 106 -9.98 14.93 -6.97
CA ARG A 106 -8.72 14.63 -7.65
C ARG A 106 -7.57 14.57 -6.64
N ARG A 107 -6.70 13.59 -6.82
CA ARG A 107 -5.42 13.49 -6.11
C ARG A 107 -4.26 13.66 -7.07
N ARG A 108 -3.25 14.40 -6.65
CA ARG A 108 -1.92 14.42 -7.22
C ARG A 108 -0.92 14.04 -6.15
N ALA A 109 -0.05 13.08 -6.43
CA ALA A 109 1.01 12.71 -5.50
C ALA A 109 2.33 12.52 -6.22
N ALA A 110 3.40 12.95 -5.56
CA ALA A 110 4.78 12.69 -5.96
C ALA A 110 5.57 12.25 -4.74
N ILE A 111 6.18 11.07 -4.83
CA ILE A 111 6.96 10.45 -3.76
C ILE A 111 8.32 10.13 -4.34
N SER A 112 9.38 10.46 -3.63
CA SER A 112 10.75 10.09 -3.99
C SER A 112 11.50 9.62 -2.76
N GLU A 113 12.36 8.63 -2.93
CA GLU A 113 13.19 8.09 -1.85
C GLU A 113 14.57 7.70 -2.38
N LEU A 114 15.58 8.01 -1.62
CA LEU A 114 16.93 7.50 -1.73
C LEU A 114 17.16 6.45 -0.64
N GLU A 115 17.63 5.29 -1.01
CA GLU A 115 18.03 4.23 -0.10
C GLU A 115 19.53 3.94 -0.25
N TYR A 116 20.27 4.09 0.85
CA TYR A 116 21.64 3.64 0.97
C TYR A 116 21.69 2.38 1.82
N ARG A 117 22.30 1.31 1.29
CA ARG A 117 22.44 0.03 1.99
C ARG A 117 23.91 -0.40 2.01
N ASP A 118 24.42 -0.62 3.21
CA ASP A 118 25.78 -1.12 3.43
C ASP A 118 25.81 -2.16 4.56
N GLY A 119 26.06 -3.41 4.19
CA GLY A 119 26.07 -4.52 5.14
C GLY A 119 24.78 -4.63 5.93
N ASN A 120 24.87 -4.36 7.22
CA ASN A 120 23.74 -4.46 8.16
C ASN A 120 22.97 -3.15 8.35
N THR A 121 23.36 -2.09 7.66
CA THR A 121 22.78 -0.75 7.80
C THR A 121 22.02 -0.35 6.55
N THR A 122 20.81 0.15 6.72
CA THR A 122 20.04 0.81 5.65
C THR A 122 19.64 2.20 6.12
N LEU A 123 19.88 3.20 5.28
CA LEU A 123 19.45 4.58 5.50
C LEU A 123 18.51 4.98 4.36
N ARG A 124 17.47 5.75 4.69
CA ARG A 124 16.50 6.26 3.73
C ARG A 124 16.29 7.75 3.93
N ALA A 125 16.14 8.46 2.83
CA ALA A 125 15.73 9.85 2.82
C ALA A 125 14.77 10.08 1.65
N GLY A 126 13.66 10.75 1.89
CA GLY A 126 12.64 10.93 0.86
C GLY A 126 11.82 12.20 1.04
N LEU A 127 11.04 12.48 0.00
CA LEU A 127 10.07 13.56 -0.05
C LEU A 127 8.74 12.99 -0.56
N THR A 128 7.67 13.41 0.08
CA THR A 128 6.30 13.16 -0.37
C THR A 128 5.59 14.49 -0.54
N HIS A 129 4.98 14.69 -1.71
CA HIS A 129 4.07 15.81 -1.93
C HIS A 129 2.75 15.27 -2.44
N ALA A 130 1.65 15.63 -1.78
CA ALA A 130 0.30 15.26 -2.18
C ALA A 130 -0.59 16.51 -2.17
N ASN A 131 -1.51 16.56 -3.13
CA ASN A 131 -2.51 17.61 -3.24
C ASN A 131 -3.84 16.92 -3.57
N ASP A 132 -4.73 16.90 -2.60
CA ASP A 132 -6.04 16.27 -2.64
C ASP A 132 -7.11 17.37 -2.75
N LYS A 133 -7.81 17.41 -3.87
CA LYS A 133 -9.03 18.21 -4.04
C LYS A 133 -10.22 17.29 -3.81
N LEU A 134 -11.01 17.54 -2.78
CA LEU A 134 -12.23 16.80 -2.47
C LEU A 134 -13.41 17.26 -3.33
N ALA A 135 -14.47 16.47 -3.36
CA ALA A 135 -15.69 16.75 -4.13
C ALA A 135 -16.40 18.05 -3.70
N ASP A 136 -16.25 18.46 -2.43
CA ASP A 136 -16.78 19.73 -1.90
C ASP A 136 -15.93 20.96 -2.26
N GLY A 137 -14.81 20.75 -2.97
CA GLY A 137 -13.86 21.79 -3.36
C GLY A 137 -12.77 22.06 -2.34
N THR A 138 -12.81 21.44 -1.17
CA THR A 138 -11.74 21.50 -0.17
C THR A 138 -10.45 20.93 -0.73
N THR A 139 -9.33 21.56 -0.38
CA THR A 139 -8.01 21.11 -0.84
C THR A 139 -7.11 20.84 0.37
N ASN A 140 -6.58 19.64 0.46
CA ASN A 140 -5.62 19.22 1.46
C ASN A 140 -4.25 19.02 0.80
N ILE A 141 -3.21 19.60 1.37
CA ILE A 141 -1.85 19.51 0.84
C ILE A 141 -0.94 18.92 1.91
N SER A 142 -0.20 17.90 1.53
CA SER A 142 0.83 17.30 2.39
C SER A 142 2.19 17.42 1.70
N THR A 143 3.15 18.03 2.37
CA THR A 143 4.55 18.04 1.91
C THR A 143 5.43 17.56 3.06
N LEU A 144 5.90 16.32 2.95
CA LEU A 144 6.58 15.61 4.01
C LEU A 144 8.02 15.29 3.63
N VAL A 145 8.94 15.47 4.55
CA VAL A 145 10.27 14.87 4.52
C VAL A 145 10.22 13.56 5.26
N LYS A 146 10.79 12.52 4.67
CA LYS A 146 10.91 11.19 5.24
C LYS A 146 12.37 10.88 5.51
N LEU A 147 12.67 10.44 6.73
CA LEU A 147 13.97 9.91 7.12
C LEU A 147 13.79 8.55 7.76
N GLY A 148 14.60 7.58 7.39
CA GLY A 148 14.53 6.23 7.93
C GLY A 148 15.90 5.61 8.11
N ALA A 149 16.00 4.73 9.09
CA ALA A 149 17.17 3.92 9.32
C ALA A 149 16.78 2.52 9.79
N SER A 150 17.52 1.51 9.36
CA SER A 150 17.46 0.18 9.96
C SER A 150 18.86 -0.37 10.18
N GLN A 151 19.00 -1.13 11.27
CA GLN A 151 20.25 -1.74 11.67
C GLN A 151 20.02 -3.19 12.10
N ARG A 152 20.81 -4.12 11.56
CA ARG A 152 20.88 -5.49 12.03
C ARG A 152 22.02 -5.65 13.02
N LEU A 153 21.71 -6.21 14.18
CA LEU A 153 22.60 -6.39 15.32
C LEU A 153 22.60 -7.86 15.75
N LEU A 154 23.51 -8.23 16.64
CA LEU A 154 23.59 -9.57 17.23
C LEU A 154 23.64 -10.67 16.14
N ASP A 155 24.54 -10.52 15.18
CA ASP A 155 24.70 -11.42 14.03
C ASP A 155 23.39 -11.62 13.24
N GLY A 156 22.61 -10.52 13.09
CA GLY A 156 21.35 -10.50 12.37
C GLY A 156 20.13 -10.98 13.17
N LYS A 157 20.30 -11.34 14.45
CA LYS A 157 19.17 -11.77 15.31
C LYS A 157 18.26 -10.61 15.70
N LEU A 158 18.80 -9.42 15.85
CA LEU A 158 18.01 -8.23 16.20
C LEU A 158 18.04 -7.24 15.04
N GLU A 159 16.88 -6.92 14.52
CA GLU A 159 16.69 -5.83 13.57
C GLU A 159 15.92 -4.70 14.25
N LEU A 160 16.52 -3.52 14.26
CA LEU A 160 15.90 -2.29 14.72
C LEU A 160 15.64 -1.41 13.50
N SER A 161 14.46 -0.82 13.42
CA SER A 161 14.16 0.17 12.39
C SER A 161 13.38 1.33 12.97
N GLY A 162 13.59 2.49 12.37
CA GLY A 162 12.87 3.71 12.69
C GLY A 162 12.66 4.54 11.43
N GLN A 163 11.54 5.22 11.36
CA GLN A 163 11.20 6.14 10.30
C GLN A 163 10.48 7.34 10.91
N THR A 164 10.80 8.51 10.41
CA THR A 164 10.11 9.74 10.74
C THR A 164 9.71 10.46 9.47
N GLU A 165 8.48 10.94 9.45
CA GLU A 165 7.93 11.80 8.41
C GLU A 165 7.43 13.06 9.11
N PHE A 166 7.81 14.23 8.61
CA PHE A 166 7.41 15.51 9.18
C PHE A 166 7.07 16.51 8.07
N ALA A 167 6.08 17.33 8.33
CA ALA A 167 5.64 18.36 7.42
C ALA A 167 6.68 19.46 7.24
N LEU A 168 6.85 19.95 6.01
CA LEU A 168 7.70 21.10 5.70
C LEU A 168 6.98 22.45 5.85
N SER A 169 5.67 22.42 6.02
CA SER A 169 4.85 23.63 6.11
C SER A 169 3.73 23.43 7.13
N ASP A 170 3.14 24.53 7.58
CA ASP A 170 1.95 24.54 8.46
C ASP A 170 0.65 24.25 7.66
N GLN A 171 0.73 23.44 6.62
CA GLN A 171 -0.43 23.03 5.83
C GLN A 171 -1.08 21.80 6.45
N ASP A 172 -2.39 21.69 6.23
CA ASP A 172 -3.18 20.56 6.72
C ASP A 172 -2.77 19.28 5.98
N GLU A 173 -2.16 18.34 6.69
CA GLU A 173 -1.81 17.06 6.12
C GLU A 173 -3.06 16.25 5.81
N SER A 174 -3.09 15.63 4.65
CA SER A 174 -4.14 14.68 4.25
C SER A 174 -4.16 13.47 5.19
N VAL A 175 -5.34 12.90 5.40
CA VAL A 175 -5.50 11.68 6.21
C VAL A 175 -4.70 10.50 5.64
N ASP A 176 -4.45 10.48 4.34
CA ASP A 176 -3.69 9.43 3.66
C ASP A 176 -2.18 9.69 3.67
N PHE A 177 -1.78 10.93 3.91
CA PHE A 177 -0.39 11.37 3.99
C PHE A 177 -0.11 12.11 5.31
N PRO A 178 -0.42 11.51 6.47
CA PRO A 178 -0.14 12.13 7.74
C PRO A 178 1.36 12.10 8.05
N ALA A 179 1.82 13.06 8.84
CA ALA A 179 3.14 12.97 9.45
C ALA A 179 3.21 11.71 10.33
N ARG A 180 4.27 10.90 10.19
CA ARG A 180 4.42 9.62 10.88
C ARG A 180 5.77 9.47 11.54
N HIS A 181 5.73 8.86 12.70
CA HIS A 181 6.93 8.47 13.43
C HIS A 181 6.74 7.03 13.88
N ASN A 182 7.58 6.13 13.40
CA ASN A 182 7.52 4.75 13.82
C ASN A 182 8.89 4.23 14.23
N VAL A 183 8.87 3.31 15.18
CA VAL A 183 10.01 2.49 15.56
C VAL A 183 9.57 1.05 15.63
N SER A 184 10.41 0.13 15.20
CA SER A 184 10.14 -1.29 15.31
C SER A 184 11.38 -2.09 15.64
N ALA A 185 11.16 -3.24 16.27
CA ALA A 185 12.17 -4.23 16.59
C ALA A 185 11.69 -5.62 16.18
N ARG A 186 12.57 -6.39 15.57
CA ARG A 186 12.37 -7.81 15.27
C ARG A 186 13.52 -8.59 15.88
N TYR A 187 13.21 -9.51 16.79
CA TYR A 187 14.20 -10.35 17.46
C TYR A 187 13.99 -11.82 17.12
N ALA A 188 14.93 -12.41 16.42
CA ALA A 188 14.94 -13.83 16.12
C ALA A 188 15.35 -14.62 17.38
N VAL A 189 14.38 -15.21 18.07
CA VAL A 189 14.60 -16.09 19.21
C VAL A 189 15.25 -17.39 18.74
N ARG A 190 14.77 -17.87 17.59
CA ARG A 190 15.28 -19.05 16.86
C ARG A 190 15.24 -18.74 15.35
N SER A 191 15.80 -19.61 14.54
CA SER A 191 15.78 -19.45 13.08
C SER A 191 14.37 -19.41 12.48
N ASP A 192 13.43 -20.05 13.15
CA ASP A 192 12.02 -20.23 12.74
C ASP A 192 11.04 -19.40 13.57
N VAL A 193 11.52 -18.64 14.58
CA VAL A 193 10.67 -17.86 15.51
C VAL A 193 11.27 -16.49 15.75
N ALA A 194 10.51 -15.45 15.45
CA ALA A 194 10.87 -14.08 15.81
C ALA A 194 9.74 -13.39 16.59
N LEU A 195 10.13 -12.56 17.52
CA LEU A 195 9.26 -11.59 18.18
C LEU A 195 9.31 -10.27 17.40
N VAL A 196 8.19 -9.60 17.31
CA VAL A 196 8.08 -8.27 16.68
C VAL A 196 7.41 -7.31 17.65
N ALA A 197 7.96 -6.12 17.74
CA ALA A 197 7.40 -5.02 18.52
C ALA A 197 7.48 -3.74 17.70
N GLY A 198 6.54 -2.82 17.90
CA GLY A 198 6.57 -1.55 17.23
C GLY A 198 5.68 -0.52 17.90
N TYR A 199 5.99 0.73 17.62
CA TYR A 199 5.21 1.87 18.03
C TYR A 199 5.17 2.90 16.93
N GLU A 200 3.98 3.43 16.64
CA GLU A 200 3.74 4.44 15.62
C GLU A 200 2.88 5.56 16.17
N ILE A 201 3.23 6.78 15.77
CA ILE A 201 2.39 7.98 15.91
C ILE A 201 2.12 8.45 14.48
N ALA A 202 0.86 8.69 14.15
CA ALA A 202 0.44 9.31 12.90
C ALA A 202 -0.40 10.54 13.22
N LYS A 203 -0.07 11.67 12.61
CA LYS A 203 -0.75 12.93 12.84
C LYS A 203 -0.98 13.66 11.52
N GLY A 204 -2.20 14.09 11.28
CA GLY A 204 -2.65 14.87 10.13
C GLY A 204 -3.95 15.58 10.46
N GLU A 205 -4.55 16.25 9.50
CA GLU A 205 -5.75 17.06 9.71
C GLU A 205 -6.89 16.31 10.40
N ASN A 206 -7.20 15.13 9.92
CA ASN A 206 -8.31 14.31 10.42
C ASN A 206 -7.83 12.99 11.04
N ILE A 207 -6.60 12.94 11.52
CA ILE A 207 -6.04 11.77 12.18
C ILE A 207 -5.00 12.18 13.22
N ASP A 208 -5.19 11.74 14.46
CA ASP A 208 -4.19 11.71 15.51
C ASP A 208 -4.25 10.32 16.15
N ALA A 209 -3.36 9.45 15.70
CA ALA A 209 -3.37 8.05 16.07
C ALA A 209 -2.03 7.62 16.68
N ARG A 210 -2.12 6.77 17.69
CA ARG A 210 -0.97 6.11 18.32
C ARG A 210 -1.23 4.62 18.33
N THR A 211 -0.28 3.84 17.81
CA THR A 211 -0.44 2.39 17.70
C THR A 211 0.77 1.70 18.32
N ALA A 212 0.53 0.86 19.31
CA ALA A 212 1.50 -0.07 19.84
C ALA A 212 1.22 -1.47 19.29
N ARG A 213 2.25 -2.19 18.90
CA ARG A 213 2.18 -3.54 18.36
C ARG A 213 3.14 -4.46 19.10
N LEU A 214 2.65 -5.65 19.43
CA LEU A 214 3.46 -6.77 19.90
C LEU A 214 2.99 -8.06 19.22
N GLY A 215 3.92 -8.84 18.68
CA GLY A 215 3.54 -10.03 17.94
C GLY A 215 4.69 -10.99 17.72
N PHE A 216 4.43 -11.98 16.90
CA PHE A 216 5.40 -12.97 16.50
C PHE A 216 5.27 -13.34 15.02
N ASP A 217 6.38 -13.84 14.50
CA ASP A 217 6.54 -14.36 13.13
C ASP A 217 7.17 -15.74 13.27
N VAL A 218 6.48 -16.77 12.82
CA VAL A 218 6.88 -18.16 12.98
C VAL A 218 6.81 -18.89 11.65
N ALA A 219 7.88 -19.63 11.33
CA ALA A 219 7.93 -20.54 10.19
C ALA A 219 7.94 -22.00 10.70
N PRO A 220 6.78 -22.54 11.13
CA PRO A 220 6.72 -23.81 11.89
C PRO A 220 7.10 -25.04 11.08
N TRP A 221 7.04 -24.95 9.75
CA TRP A 221 7.42 -25.99 8.80
C TRP A 221 7.80 -25.40 7.44
N ALA A 222 8.33 -26.22 6.55
CA ALA A 222 8.72 -25.80 5.21
C ALA A 222 7.51 -25.24 4.42
N GLY A 223 7.67 -24.03 3.88
CA GLY A 223 6.64 -23.33 3.13
C GLY A 223 5.53 -22.68 3.97
N GLY A 224 5.51 -22.95 5.30
CA GLY A 224 4.53 -22.35 6.22
C GLY A 224 5.06 -21.11 6.91
N ARG A 225 4.23 -20.08 7.05
CA ARG A 225 4.51 -18.88 7.83
C ARG A 225 3.27 -18.41 8.55
N ILE A 226 3.41 -18.08 9.81
CA ILE A 226 2.34 -17.55 10.67
C ILE A 226 2.80 -16.23 11.25
N LEU A 227 2.00 -15.20 11.06
CA LEU A 227 2.17 -13.90 11.66
C LEU A 227 0.98 -13.64 12.58
N ALA A 228 1.22 -13.17 13.77
CA ALA A 228 0.15 -12.69 14.63
C ALA A 228 0.64 -11.54 15.50
N SER A 229 -0.20 -10.54 15.70
CA SER A 229 0.09 -9.42 16.58
C SER A 229 -1.16 -8.95 17.31
N ALA A 230 -0.96 -8.51 18.55
CA ALA A 230 -1.91 -7.70 19.28
C ALA A 230 -1.50 -6.22 19.07
N ASN A 231 -2.48 -5.39 18.75
CA ASN A 231 -2.29 -3.98 18.48
C ASN A 231 -3.21 -3.19 19.40
N GLN A 232 -2.66 -2.17 20.02
CA GLN A 232 -3.43 -1.17 20.74
C GLN A 232 -3.30 0.15 20.01
N GLN A 233 -4.41 0.67 19.56
CA GLN A 233 -4.50 1.92 18.82
C GLN A 233 -5.35 2.89 19.62
N GLN A 234 -4.90 4.12 19.72
CA GLN A 234 -5.69 5.23 20.23
C GLN A 234 -5.77 6.30 19.16
N ILE A 235 -6.96 6.70 18.84
CA ILE A 235 -7.25 7.72 17.84
C ILE A 235 -8.08 8.77 18.54
N THR A 236 -7.63 10.02 18.46
CA THR A 236 -8.23 11.12 19.21
C THR A 236 -9.71 11.30 18.83
N GLU A 237 -10.02 11.17 17.56
CA GLU A 237 -11.38 11.37 17.02
C GLU A 237 -12.34 10.22 17.35
N PHE A 238 -11.83 9.00 17.61
CA PHE A 238 -12.63 7.78 17.70
C PHE A 238 -12.45 6.98 18.97
N GLY A 239 -11.41 7.26 19.73
CA GLY A 239 -11.12 6.56 20.97
C GLY A 239 -10.21 5.35 20.82
N PRO A 240 -10.08 4.53 21.88
CA PRO A 240 -9.17 3.40 21.89
C PRO A 240 -9.76 2.19 21.14
N ARG A 241 -8.86 1.47 20.44
CA ARG A 241 -9.14 0.17 19.81
C ARG A 241 -8.04 -0.82 20.12
N THR A 242 -8.42 -2.02 20.55
CA THR A 242 -7.49 -3.15 20.63
C THR A 242 -7.92 -4.18 19.59
N PHE A 243 -6.99 -4.62 18.74
CA PHE A 243 -7.29 -5.58 17.70
C PHE A 243 -6.14 -6.58 17.51
N ALA A 244 -6.48 -7.78 17.07
CA ALA A 244 -5.53 -8.77 16.59
C ALA A 244 -5.38 -8.67 15.09
N ALA A 245 -4.15 -8.67 14.59
CA ALA A 245 -3.85 -8.89 13.19
C ALA A 245 -3.18 -10.25 13.04
N TYR A 246 -3.54 -10.99 12.01
CA TYR A 246 -3.05 -12.33 11.77
C TYR A 246 -2.86 -12.60 10.28
N GLY A 247 -1.88 -13.41 9.98
CA GLY A 247 -1.61 -13.91 8.65
C GLY A 247 -1.10 -15.35 8.71
N LEU A 248 -1.53 -16.16 7.78
CA LEU A 248 -1.00 -17.49 7.51
C LEU A 248 -0.68 -17.57 6.03
N ALA A 249 0.52 -17.96 5.70
CA ALA A 249 0.91 -18.26 4.32
C ALA A 249 1.41 -19.69 4.25
N GLN A 250 1.04 -20.39 3.19
CA GLN A 250 1.53 -21.73 2.91
C GLN A 250 1.80 -21.87 1.42
N SER A 251 3.04 -22.23 1.08
CA SER A 251 3.42 -22.60 -0.27
C SER A 251 3.65 -24.10 -0.34
N PHE A 252 3.07 -24.73 -1.36
CA PHE A 252 3.24 -26.14 -1.68
C PHE A 252 3.86 -26.28 -3.06
N ARG A 253 4.97 -26.98 -3.16
CA ARG A 253 5.49 -27.44 -4.44
C ARG A 253 4.89 -28.81 -4.74
N ILE A 254 3.92 -28.87 -5.66
CA ILE A 254 3.22 -30.10 -6.04
C ILE A 254 4.10 -30.94 -6.98
N SER A 255 4.82 -30.29 -7.89
CA SER A 255 5.74 -30.94 -8.83
C SER A 255 6.83 -29.93 -9.26
N GLU A 256 7.69 -30.35 -10.19
CA GLU A 256 8.68 -29.42 -10.79
C GLU A 256 8.04 -28.29 -11.59
N LYS A 257 6.80 -28.47 -12.03
CA LYS A 257 6.07 -27.52 -12.90
C LYS A 257 4.90 -26.85 -12.21
N TRP A 258 4.52 -27.26 -11.00
CA TRP A 258 3.35 -26.77 -10.31
C TRP A 258 3.66 -26.41 -8.87
N SER A 259 3.30 -25.19 -8.48
CA SER A 259 3.25 -24.75 -7.10
C SER A 259 1.87 -24.17 -6.77
N THR A 260 1.52 -24.19 -5.50
CA THR A 260 0.28 -23.62 -4.98
C THR A 260 0.60 -22.80 -3.76
N ASP A 261 0.04 -21.60 -3.70
CA ASP A 261 0.15 -20.69 -2.58
C ASP A 261 -1.24 -20.46 -1.98
N LEU A 262 -1.32 -20.52 -0.67
CA LEU A 262 -2.51 -20.20 0.10
C LEU A 262 -2.15 -19.14 1.12
N THR A 263 -2.92 -18.06 1.19
CA THR A 263 -2.81 -17.07 2.24
C THR A 263 -4.15 -16.84 2.93
N LEU A 264 -4.08 -16.57 4.22
CA LEU A 264 -5.19 -16.12 5.04
C LEU A 264 -4.69 -14.91 5.82
N ASP A 265 -5.32 -13.78 5.63
CA ASP A 265 -4.97 -12.53 6.29
C ASP A 265 -6.20 -11.90 6.91
N GLY A 266 -6.01 -11.21 8.02
CA GLY A 266 -7.11 -10.51 8.62
C GLY A 266 -6.74 -9.69 9.84
N ASN A 267 -7.70 -8.91 10.27
CA ASN A 267 -7.70 -8.30 11.58
C ASN A 267 -9.07 -8.42 12.24
N LYS A 268 -9.07 -8.42 13.56
CA LYS A 268 -10.27 -8.55 14.38
C LYS A 268 -10.19 -7.62 15.57
N THR A 269 -11.17 -6.73 15.71
CA THR A 269 -11.33 -5.90 16.89
C THR A 269 -11.68 -6.78 18.09
N LEU A 270 -10.91 -6.66 19.15
CA LEU A 270 -11.05 -7.37 20.41
C LEU A 270 -11.73 -6.50 21.46
N GLY A 271 -11.62 -5.18 21.35
CA GLY A 271 -12.23 -4.23 22.26
C GLY A 271 -12.07 -2.80 21.77
N GLY A 272 -12.94 -1.94 22.24
CA GLY A 272 -13.02 -0.55 21.83
C GLY A 272 -13.83 -0.38 20.55
N PHE A 273 -13.43 0.57 19.74
CA PHE A 273 -14.19 1.06 18.61
C PHE A 273 -13.80 0.36 17.30
N SER A 274 -14.78 -0.11 16.54
CA SER A 274 -14.61 -0.61 15.15
C SER A 274 -15.41 0.31 14.24
N ARG A 275 -14.79 0.85 13.20
CA ARG A 275 -15.45 1.84 12.36
C ARG A 275 -15.71 1.35 10.94
N ALA A 276 -16.98 1.46 10.53
CA ALA A 276 -17.46 1.21 9.18
C ALA A 276 -17.63 2.49 8.32
N ASP A 277 -17.47 3.69 8.89
CA ASP A 277 -18.08 4.91 8.33
C ASP A 277 -17.11 5.98 7.81
N VAL A 278 -15.80 5.74 7.75
CA VAL A 278 -14.91 6.69 7.08
C VAL A 278 -14.82 6.34 5.61
N VAL A 279 -15.63 6.98 4.83
CA VAL A 279 -15.48 6.97 3.37
C VAL A 279 -14.48 8.08 3.02
N ASN A 280 -13.24 7.71 2.73
CA ASN A 280 -12.35 8.61 2.01
C ASN A 280 -12.69 8.47 0.51
N PRO A 281 -13.18 9.51 -0.16
CA PRO A 281 -13.50 9.46 -1.59
C PRO A 281 -12.25 9.26 -2.46
N LEU A 282 -11.07 9.56 -1.93
CA LEU A 282 -9.80 9.34 -2.60
C LEU A 282 -9.20 8.01 -2.13
N GLN A 283 -8.62 7.28 -3.06
CA GLN A 283 -7.93 6.03 -2.76
C GLN A 283 -6.79 6.26 -1.78
N PRO A 284 -6.77 5.55 -0.66
CA PRO A 284 -5.63 5.60 0.24
C PRO A 284 -4.38 5.07 -0.44
N VAL A 285 -3.27 5.74 -0.22
CA VAL A 285 -1.97 5.29 -0.72
C VAL A 285 -1.32 4.40 0.34
N ALA A 286 -0.78 3.27 -0.09
CA ALA A 286 -0.03 2.40 0.80
C ALA A 286 1.15 3.16 1.41
N SER A 287 1.06 3.44 2.70
CA SER A 287 2.05 4.26 3.42
C SER A 287 3.06 3.44 4.21
N GLY A 288 2.88 2.12 4.26
CA GLY A 288 3.78 1.21 4.97
C GLY A 288 3.74 1.29 6.50
N GLY A 289 2.83 2.08 7.08
CA GLY A 289 2.65 2.18 8.52
C GLY A 289 1.83 1.06 9.13
N PHE A 290 1.62 1.12 10.44
CA PHE A 290 0.81 0.13 11.18
C PHE A 290 -0.71 0.35 11.04
N LEU A 291 -1.12 1.42 10.40
CA LEU A 291 -2.52 1.75 10.18
C LEU A 291 -3.18 0.92 9.06
N GLY A 292 -2.43 0.08 8.40
CA GLY A 292 -2.85 -0.71 7.27
C GLY A 292 -2.16 -0.26 5.98
N SER A 293 -2.36 -1.00 4.91
CA SER A 293 -1.76 -0.69 3.60
C SER A 293 -2.28 0.62 3.01
N ASP A 294 -3.43 1.06 3.44
CA ASP A 294 -4.12 2.25 3.00
C ASP A 294 -3.89 3.48 3.90
N GLY A 295 -3.18 3.31 5.01
CA GLY A 295 -2.95 4.40 5.96
C GLY A 295 -4.17 4.85 6.76
N THR A 296 -5.31 4.25 6.54
CA THR A 296 -6.57 4.55 7.20
C THR A 296 -6.93 3.54 8.27
N LEU A 297 -8.05 3.76 8.92
CA LEU A 297 -8.63 2.83 9.88
C LEU A 297 -9.17 1.61 9.15
N THR A 298 -8.54 0.48 9.33
CA THR A 298 -9.04 -0.77 8.74
C THR A 298 -10.21 -1.32 9.52
N GLU A 299 -11.24 -1.74 8.80
CA GLU A 299 -12.33 -2.54 9.34
C GLU A 299 -11.86 -3.95 9.71
N ASP A 300 -12.67 -4.64 10.52
CA ASP A 300 -12.49 -6.07 10.72
C ASP A 300 -12.67 -6.79 9.39
N PHE A 301 -11.70 -7.57 8.99
CA PHE A 301 -11.77 -8.37 7.78
C PHE A 301 -11.04 -9.70 7.93
N THR A 302 -11.37 -10.62 7.07
CA THR A 302 -10.62 -11.85 6.81
C THR A 302 -10.61 -12.09 5.30
N ALA A 303 -9.44 -12.22 4.74
CA ALA A 303 -9.24 -12.52 3.33
C ALA A 303 -8.54 -13.87 3.16
N ILE A 304 -8.97 -14.66 2.19
CA ILE A 304 -8.32 -15.91 1.79
C ILE A 304 -7.98 -15.79 0.32
N THR A 305 -6.73 -16.03 -0.01
CA THR A 305 -6.25 -16.03 -1.39
C THR A 305 -5.60 -17.38 -1.68
N ALA A 306 -5.93 -17.96 -2.82
CA ALA A 306 -5.29 -19.17 -3.33
C ALA A 306 -4.82 -18.93 -4.76
N GLY A 307 -3.60 -19.32 -5.04
CA GLY A 307 -2.96 -19.23 -6.35
C GLY A 307 -2.32 -20.56 -6.75
N ALA A 308 -2.23 -20.81 -8.02
CA ALA A 308 -1.47 -21.93 -8.59
C ALA A 308 -0.68 -21.45 -9.81
N THR A 309 0.56 -21.83 -9.89
CA THR A 309 1.48 -21.52 -11.00
C THR A 309 2.21 -22.77 -11.47
#